data_1451d1f0f5790b29b8c72aabdd1f96ff
#
_entry.id   1451d1f0f5790b29b8c72aabdd1f96ff
#
_cell.length_a   1.000
_cell.length_b   1.000
_cell.length_c   1.000
_cell.angle_alpha   90.00
_cell.angle_beta   90.00
_cell.angle_gamma   90.00
#
_symmetry.space_group_name_H-M   'P 1'
#
loop_
_entity.id
_entity.type
_entity.pdbx_description
1 polymer ?
#
loop_
_entity_poly.entity_id
_entity_poly.type
_entity_poly.pdbx_seq_one_letter_code
_entity_poly.pdbx_strand_id
1 'polypeptide(L)'
;MELYQLRQFVAVAKYENMTRAAESLNVAQPAVSKTIRNLESELGAELFERTGKGLRRTEQGDILLRYARTILEAERDARGEIEESLHRTGGLCICALSCAERISEILA
;
A
#
# COMPACT_ATOMS: atom_id res chain seq x y z
N MET A 1 9.63 4.74 -2.64
CA MET A 1 8.48 4.33 -1.79
C MET A 1 7.30 3.96 -2.67
N GLU A 2 6.99 2.67 -2.71
CA GLU A 2 5.92 2.15 -3.58
C GLU A 2 4.66 1.86 -2.78
N LEU A 3 3.51 1.79 -3.47
CA LEU A 3 2.24 1.52 -2.79
C LEU A 3 2.24 0.16 -2.08
N TYR A 4 2.83 -0.87 -2.68
CA TYR A 4 2.88 -2.18 -2.04
C TYR A 4 3.70 -2.14 -0.74
N GLN A 5 4.74 -1.31 -0.71
CA GLN A 5 5.54 -1.12 0.50
C GLN A 5 4.73 -0.47 1.61
N LEU A 6 3.92 0.51 1.25
CA LEU A 6 3.03 1.16 2.21
C LEU A 6 1.96 0.19 2.73
N ARG A 7 1.42 -0.68 1.88
CA ARG A 7 0.46 -1.71 2.32
C ARG A 7 1.09 -2.67 3.32
N GLN A 8 2.31 -3.11 3.04
CA GLN A 8 3.03 -4.00 3.95
C GLN A 8 3.37 -3.29 5.26
N PHE A 9 3.79 -2.04 5.19
CA PHE A 9 4.07 -1.24 6.38
C PHE A 9 2.82 -1.08 7.26
N VAL A 10 1.68 -0.74 6.67
CA VAL A 10 0.41 -0.59 7.41
C VAL A 10 0.01 -1.90 8.07
N ALA A 11 0.19 -3.03 7.40
CA ALA A 11 -0.10 -4.34 7.98
C ALA A 11 0.80 -4.64 9.19
N VAL A 12 2.10 -4.34 9.08
CA VAL A 12 3.03 -4.53 10.21
C VAL A 12 2.63 -3.65 11.38
N ALA A 13 2.25 -2.40 11.10
CA ALA A 13 1.80 -1.47 12.13
C ALA A 13 0.53 -1.94 12.81
N LYS A 14 -0.39 -2.53 12.05
CA LYS A 14 -1.66 -3.03 12.57
C LYS A 14 -1.48 -4.24 13.49
N TYR A 15 -0.69 -5.21 13.05
CA TYR A 15 -0.52 -6.47 13.79
C TYR A 15 0.62 -6.42 14.80
N GLU A 16 1.50 -5.45 14.70
CA GLU A 16 2.71 -5.33 15.50
C GLU A 16 3.55 -6.62 15.48
N ASN A 17 3.50 -7.31 14.35
CA ASN A 17 4.13 -8.62 14.16
C ASN A 17 4.36 -8.85 12.67
N MET A 18 5.63 -9.10 12.30
CA MET A 18 6.02 -9.32 10.90
C MET A 18 5.36 -10.56 10.30
N THR A 19 5.30 -11.63 11.07
CA THR A 19 4.74 -12.90 10.60
C THR A 19 3.24 -12.79 10.33
N ARG A 20 2.51 -12.17 11.24
CA ARG A 20 1.06 -11.97 11.07
C ARG A 20 0.75 -11.04 9.91
N ALA A 21 1.54 -9.98 9.76
CA ALA A 21 1.38 -9.06 8.64
C ALA A 21 1.59 -9.78 7.31
N ALA A 22 2.64 -10.59 7.22
CA ALA A 22 2.93 -11.37 6.03
C ALA A 22 1.81 -12.36 5.71
N GLU A 23 1.28 -13.05 6.71
CA GLU A 23 0.17 -13.97 6.54
C GLU A 23 -1.07 -13.26 6.02
N SER A 24 -1.39 -12.09 6.55
CA SER A 24 -2.57 -11.32 6.14
C SER A 24 -2.48 -10.86 4.69
N LEU A 25 -1.27 -10.70 4.16
CA LEU A 25 -1.03 -10.24 2.81
C LEU A 25 -0.69 -11.37 1.84
N ASN A 26 -0.62 -12.60 2.32
CA ASN A 26 -0.22 -13.78 1.53
C ASN A 26 1.16 -13.61 0.90
N VAL A 27 2.10 -13.07 1.66
CA VAL A 27 3.50 -12.91 1.23
C VAL A 27 4.42 -13.56 2.26
N ALA A 28 5.66 -13.82 1.85
CA ALA A 28 6.65 -14.40 2.75
C ALA A 28 7.12 -13.35 3.77
N GLN A 29 7.34 -13.78 5.00
CA GLN A 29 7.80 -12.89 6.07
C GLN A 29 9.12 -12.19 5.71
N PRO A 30 10.13 -12.86 5.09
CA PRO A 30 11.34 -12.16 4.67
C PRO A 30 11.11 -11.01 3.69
N ALA A 31 10.09 -11.12 2.84
CA ALA A 31 9.74 -10.05 1.91
C ALA A 31 9.25 -8.81 2.66
N VAL A 32 8.41 -9.01 3.68
CA VAL A 32 7.91 -7.92 4.52
C VAL A 32 9.05 -7.27 5.29
N SER A 33 9.92 -8.07 5.89
CA SER A 33 11.09 -7.56 6.63
C SER A 33 12.00 -6.72 5.74
N LYS A 34 12.21 -7.18 4.51
CA LYS A 34 13.02 -6.45 3.53
C LYS A 34 12.37 -5.11 3.17
N THR A 35 11.07 -5.10 2.96
CA THR A 35 10.33 -3.89 2.67
C THR A 35 10.48 -2.85 3.78
N ILE A 36 10.34 -3.27 5.02
CA ILE A 36 10.48 -2.37 6.17
C ILE A 36 11.90 -1.79 6.23
N ARG A 37 12.91 -2.63 6.04
CA ARG A 37 14.30 -2.16 6.04
C ARG A 37 14.58 -1.19 4.89
N ASN A 38 13.99 -1.45 3.72
CA ASN A 38 14.14 -0.56 2.58
C ASN A 38 13.50 0.80 2.84
N LEU A 39 12.31 0.82 3.44
CA LEU A 39 11.66 2.07 3.84
C LEU A 39 12.47 2.83 4.87
N GLU A 40 12.99 2.14 5.87
CA GLU A 40 13.83 2.75 6.90
C GLU A 40 15.10 3.35 6.31
N SER A 41 15.71 2.62 5.38
CA SER A 41 16.93 3.09 4.70
C SER A 41 16.62 4.32 3.83
N GLU A 42 15.53 4.30 3.09
CA GLU A 42 15.12 5.41 2.22
C GLU A 42 14.82 6.67 3.04
N LEU A 43 14.14 6.51 4.17
CA LEU A 43 13.72 7.64 5.01
C LEU A 43 14.78 8.06 6.02
N GLY A 44 15.81 7.24 6.21
CA GLY A 44 16.86 7.52 7.19
C GLY A 44 16.39 7.48 8.63
N ALA A 45 15.38 6.67 8.93
CA ALA A 45 14.80 6.58 10.27
C ALA A 45 14.27 5.18 10.53
N GLU A 46 14.30 4.76 11.78
CA GLU A 46 13.66 3.52 12.19
C GLU A 46 12.17 3.73 12.33
N LEU A 47 11.39 2.85 11.74
CA LEU A 47 9.92 2.90 11.78
C LEU A 47 9.36 2.04 12.91
N PHE A 48 10.08 1.00 13.29
CA PHE A 48 9.72 0.09 14.36
C PHE A 48 10.91 -0.17 15.26
N GLU A 49 10.62 -0.40 16.53
CA GLU A 49 11.61 -0.87 17.49
C GLU A 49 11.14 -2.22 18.05
N ARG A 50 12.09 -3.09 18.38
CA ARG A 50 11.78 -4.37 18.99
C ARG A 50 11.67 -4.22 20.48
N THR A 51 10.57 -4.73 21.04
CA THR A 51 10.34 -4.77 22.49
C THR A 51 10.17 -6.23 22.91
N GLY A 52 10.14 -6.48 24.20
CA GLY A 52 9.88 -7.82 24.72
C GLY A 52 8.52 -8.39 24.31
N LYS A 53 7.60 -7.56 23.86
CA LYS A 53 6.25 -7.96 23.45
C LYS A 53 6.05 -7.96 21.94
N GLY A 54 7.09 -7.69 21.17
CA GLY A 54 7.02 -7.65 19.71
C GLY A 54 7.54 -6.35 19.14
N LEU A 55 6.89 -5.84 18.11
CA LEU A 55 7.26 -4.60 17.43
C LEU A 55 6.40 -3.45 17.90
N ARG A 56 7.04 -2.31 18.09
CA ARG A 56 6.36 -1.07 18.46
C ARG A 56 6.76 0.02 17.47
N ARG A 57 5.81 0.85 17.07
CA ARG A 57 6.10 1.97 16.18
C ARG A 57 6.94 3.03 16.90
N THR A 58 7.88 3.60 16.16
CA THR A 58 8.59 4.80 16.61
C THR A 58 7.73 6.03 16.30
N GLU A 59 8.20 7.21 16.69
CA GLU A 59 7.54 8.46 16.29
C GLU A 59 7.48 8.59 14.79
N GLN A 60 8.57 8.25 14.10
CA GLN A 60 8.62 8.27 12.64
C GLN A 60 7.67 7.25 12.03
N GLY A 61 7.53 6.09 12.66
CA GLY A 61 6.57 5.08 12.24
C GLY A 61 5.13 5.58 12.35
N ASP A 62 4.80 6.30 13.41
CA ASP A 62 3.46 6.88 13.58
C ASP A 62 3.18 7.95 12.51
N ILE A 63 4.17 8.77 12.19
CA ILE A 63 4.03 9.78 11.14
C ILE A 63 3.77 9.10 9.80
N LEU A 64 4.58 8.12 9.44
CA LEU A 64 4.41 7.39 8.19
C LEU A 64 3.06 6.67 8.12
N LEU A 65 2.62 6.07 9.23
CA LEU A 65 1.35 5.34 9.27
C LEU A 65 0.18 6.26 8.92
N ARG A 66 0.18 7.46 9.47
CA ARG A 66 -0.88 8.44 9.20
C ARG A 66 -0.96 8.78 7.72
N TYR A 67 0.18 9.08 7.09
CA TYR A 67 0.23 9.42 5.68
C TYR A 67 0.02 8.21 4.78
N ALA A 68 0.55 7.05 5.15
CA ALA A 68 0.34 5.82 4.38
C ALA A 68 -1.13 5.47 4.27
N ARG A 69 -1.88 5.60 5.35
CA ARG A 69 -3.33 5.39 5.32
C ARG A 69 -4.03 6.34 4.38
N THR A 70 -3.67 7.62 4.42
CA THR A 70 -4.23 8.63 3.53
C THR A 70 -3.92 8.32 2.07
N ILE A 71 -2.68 7.95 1.77
CA ILE A 71 -2.26 7.61 0.42
C ILE A 71 -3.03 6.39 -0.11
N LEU A 72 -3.14 5.34 0.71
CA LEU A 72 -3.85 4.12 0.30
C LEU A 72 -5.34 4.35 0.15
N GLU A 73 -5.93 5.18 0.98
CA GLU A 73 -7.35 5.57 0.86
C GLU A 73 -7.57 6.35 -0.43
N ALA A 74 -6.69 7.29 -0.74
CA ALA A 74 -6.79 8.08 -1.97
C ALA A 74 -6.68 7.18 -3.21
N GLU A 75 -5.79 6.21 -3.21
CA GLU A 75 -5.64 5.25 -4.31
C GLU A 75 -6.91 4.43 -4.48
N ARG A 76 -7.48 3.92 -3.38
CA ARG A 76 -8.72 3.15 -3.42
C ARG A 76 -9.90 4.00 -3.89
N ASP A 77 -9.99 5.24 -3.41
CA ASP A 77 -11.06 6.15 -3.80
C ASP A 77 -10.98 6.49 -5.29
N ALA A 78 -9.78 6.69 -5.80
CA ALA A 78 -9.56 6.93 -7.23
C ALA A 78 -10.07 5.76 -8.08
N ARG A 79 -9.73 4.54 -7.69
CA ARG A 79 -10.20 3.34 -8.38
C ARG A 79 -11.73 3.23 -8.34
N GLY A 80 -12.32 3.48 -7.18
CA GLY A 80 -13.76 3.43 -7.01
C GLY A 80 -14.49 4.45 -7.86
N GLU A 81 -14.02 5.67 -7.90
CA GLU A 81 -14.61 6.73 -8.72
C GLU A 81 -14.50 6.43 -10.21
N ILE A 82 -13.37 5.88 -10.63
CA ILE A 82 -13.18 5.49 -12.04
C ILE A 82 -14.16 4.36 -12.41
N GLU A 83 -14.29 3.35 -11.57
CA GLU A 83 -15.25 2.27 -11.80
C GLU A 83 -16.69 2.79 -11.89
N GLU A 84 -17.08 3.67 -10.98
CA GLU A 84 -18.40 4.31 -11.03
C GLU A 84 -18.61 5.06 -12.33
N SER A 85 -17.62 5.81 -12.76
CA SER A 85 -17.68 6.57 -14.00
C SER A 85 -17.90 5.64 -15.20
N LEU A 86 -17.21 4.50 -15.23
CA LEU A 86 -17.37 3.52 -16.31
C LEU A 86 -18.76 2.90 -16.30
N HIS A 87 -19.32 2.61 -15.14
CA HIS A 87 -20.69 2.07 -15.03
C HIS A 87 -21.75 3.09 -15.44
N ARG A 88 -21.56 4.36 -15.09
CA ARG A 88 -22.50 5.42 -15.47
C ARG A 88 -22.57 5.65 -16.97
N THR A 89 -21.49 5.45 -17.69
CA THR A 89 -21.47 5.62 -19.13
C THR A 89 -22.13 4.45 -19.87
N GLY A 90 -22.57 3.41 -19.19
CA GLY A 90 -23.27 2.28 -19.77
C GLY A 90 -22.43 1.43 -20.69
N GLY A 91 -21.16 1.70 -20.72
CA GLY A 91 -20.28 1.10 -21.69
C GLY A 91 -19.61 -0.19 -21.26
N LEU A 92 -19.82 -0.60 -20.08
CA LEU A 92 -19.41 -1.89 -19.52
C LEU A 92 -18.11 -2.46 -20.08
N CYS A 93 -18.11 -3.75 -20.42
CA CYS A 93 -16.90 -4.47 -20.82
C CYS A 93 -16.25 -3.94 -22.09
N ILE A 94 -17.03 -3.55 -23.10
CA ILE A 94 -16.52 -3.07 -24.39
C ILE A 94 -15.82 -1.72 -24.20
N CYS A 95 -16.42 -0.83 -23.43
CA CYS A 95 -15.81 0.46 -23.14
C CYS A 95 -14.57 0.35 -22.28
N ALA A 96 -14.52 -0.63 -21.38
CA ALA A 96 -13.33 -0.86 -20.57
C ALA A 96 -12.12 -1.20 -21.43
N LEU A 97 -12.30 -2.05 -22.45
CA LEU A 97 -11.23 -2.37 -23.38
C LEU A 97 -10.80 -1.16 -24.22
N SER A 98 -11.78 -0.41 -24.71
CA SER A 98 -11.51 0.82 -25.48
C SER A 98 -10.79 1.87 -24.65
N CYS A 99 -11.17 2.02 -23.39
CA CYS A 99 -10.51 2.95 -22.50
C CYS A 99 -9.06 2.53 -22.22
N ALA A 100 -8.80 1.24 -22.06
CA ALA A 100 -7.45 0.74 -21.87
C ALA A 100 -6.56 1.04 -23.07
N GLU A 101 -7.09 0.86 -24.29
CA GLU A 101 -6.38 1.19 -25.52
C GLU A 101 -6.09 2.69 -25.63
N ARG A 102 -7.08 3.54 -25.31
CA ARG A 102 -6.92 4.99 -25.32
C ARG A 102 -5.87 5.46 -24.32
N ILE A 103 -5.85 4.88 -23.15
CA ILE A 103 -4.85 5.20 -22.14
C ILE A 103 -3.46 4.86 -22.63
N SER A 104 -3.31 3.71 -23.29
CA SER A 104 -2.05 3.31 -23.90
C SER A 104 -1.60 4.31 -24.96
N GLU A 105 -2.50 4.79 -25.80
CA GLU A 105 -2.20 5.80 -26.83
C GLU A 105 -1.80 7.14 -26.21
N ILE A 106 -2.48 7.57 -25.16
CA ILE A 106 -2.19 8.82 -24.48
C ILE A 106 -0.84 8.77 -23.77
N LEU A 107 -0.52 7.63 -23.16
CA LEU A 107 0.73 7.45 -22.45
C LEU A 107 1.92 7.13 -23.36
N ALA A 108 1.64 6.69 -24.55
CA ALA A 108 2.66 6.48 -25.58
C ALA A 108 3.01 7.81 -26.24
#